data_e2bf2aa4396c09d19ffd29998d439b87
#
_entry.id   e2bf2aa4396c09d19ffd29998d439b87
#
_cell.length_a   1.000
_cell.length_b   1.000
_cell.length_c   1.000
_cell.angle_alpha   90.00
_cell.angle_beta   90.00
_cell.angle_gamma   90.00
#
_symmetry.space_group_name_H-M   'P 1'
#
loop_
_entity.id
_entity.type
_entity.pdbx_description
1 polymer ?
#
loop_
_entity_poly.entity_id
_entity_poly.type
_entity_poly.pdbx_seq_one_letter_code
_entity_poly.pdbx_strand_id
1 'polypeptide(L)'
;VSGAGNVAIYAIQKAQQMGAKVVTCSDSTGWIYDPEGIDVALLKEVKEVKRARLTEYAAAKSSAEYHAKQNGEHGVWQYKVDLALPCATQNELDLEDAKMLVANGVTSVTEGANMPTTLEATKYLQEKGVLFVGGKAANAGGVATSALEMSQNSERLSWTFEEVDGKLKGIMETIYANISDAAKRYNATVGGQTDYVAGANIAGFEKVVEAMLAQGVC
;
A
#
# COMPACT_ATOMS: atom_id res chain seq x y z
N VAL A 1 -2.99 -8.63 -1.78
CA VAL A 1 -3.61 -7.30 -1.64
C VAL A 1 -4.91 -7.45 -0.88
N SER A 2 -5.19 -6.57 0.08
CA SER A 2 -6.51 -6.43 0.69
C SER A 2 -7.29 -5.29 0.04
N GLY A 3 -8.63 -5.34 0.17
CA GLY A 3 -9.51 -4.36 -0.46
C GLY A 3 -9.85 -4.65 -1.92
N ALA A 4 -10.85 -3.96 -2.43
CA ALA A 4 -11.27 -3.93 -3.82
C ALA A 4 -11.86 -2.54 -4.18
N GLY A 5 -11.47 -1.51 -3.44
CA GLY A 5 -11.75 -0.10 -3.75
C GLY A 5 -10.64 0.51 -4.60
N ASN A 6 -10.68 1.83 -4.79
CA ASN A 6 -9.72 2.54 -5.64
C ASN A 6 -8.27 2.24 -5.30
N VAL A 7 -7.89 2.32 -4.01
CA VAL A 7 -6.51 2.05 -3.60
C VAL A 7 -6.08 0.65 -4.01
N ALA A 8 -6.88 -0.36 -3.69
CA ALA A 8 -6.57 -1.75 -4.00
C ALA A 8 -6.52 -2.03 -5.51
N ILE A 9 -7.52 -1.57 -6.28
CA ILE A 9 -7.58 -1.79 -7.73
C ILE A 9 -6.34 -1.22 -8.42
N TYR A 10 -5.94 0.01 -8.10
CA TYR A 10 -4.78 0.63 -8.73
C TYR A 10 -3.46 0.10 -8.18
N ALA A 11 -3.39 -0.35 -6.92
CA ALA A 11 -2.23 -1.09 -6.40
C ALA A 11 -2.05 -2.43 -7.13
N ILE A 12 -3.13 -3.19 -7.35
CA ILE A 12 -3.13 -4.44 -8.13
C ILE A 12 -2.65 -4.17 -9.56
N GLN A 13 -3.25 -3.17 -10.22
CA GLN A 13 -2.88 -2.80 -11.59
C GLN A 13 -1.40 -2.43 -11.68
N LYS A 14 -0.90 -1.59 -10.78
CA LYS A 14 0.51 -1.15 -10.79
C LYS A 14 1.46 -2.31 -10.49
N ALA A 15 1.16 -3.14 -9.51
CA ALA A 15 1.96 -4.33 -9.18
C ALA A 15 2.08 -5.27 -10.40
N GLN A 16 0.98 -5.51 -11.12
CA GLN A 16 1.00 -6.33 -12.35
C GLN A 16 1.79 -5.67 -13.49
N GLN A 17 1.69 -4.36 -13.67
CA GLN A 17 2.52 -3.62 -14.64
C GLN A 17 4.02 -3.74 -14.34
N MET A 18 4.37 -3.90 -13.05
CA MET A 18 5.74 -4.13 -12.60
C MET A 18 6.17 -5.60 -12.61
N GLY A 19 5.32 -6.51 -13.11
CA GLY A 19 5.62 -7.93 -13.27
C GLY A 19 5.23 -8.82 -12.09
N ALA A 20 4.56 -8.30 -11.06
CA ALA A 20 4.05 -9.11 -9.96
C ALA A 20 2.77 -9.86 -10.37
N LYS A 21 2.59 -11.06 -9.83
CA LYS A 21 1.32 -11.78 -9.90
C LYS A 21 0.52 -11.52 -8.63
N VAL A 22 -0.59 -10.81 -8.75
CA VAL A 22 -1.48 -10.53 -7.62
C VAL A 22 -2.53 -11.62 -7.53
N VAL A 23 -2.60 -12.32 -6.41
CA VAL A 23 -3.44 -13.51 -6.24
C VAL A 23 -4.64 -13.32 -5.30
N THR A 24 -4.72 -12.19 -4.60
CA THR A 24 -5.80 -11.94 -3.65
C THR A 24 -6.36 -10.52 -3.77
N CYS A 25 -7.65 -10.38 -3.50
CA CYS A 25 -8.29 -9.11 -3.16
C CYS A 25 -9.46 -9.37 -2.21
N SER A 26 -9.95 -8.36 -1.49
CA SER A 26 -11.04 -8.52 -0.53
C SER A 26 -12.04 -7.38 -0.57
N ASP A 27 -13.25 -7.62 -0.10
CA ASP A 27 -14.22 -6.58 0.24
C ASP A 27 -14.82 -6.82 1.64
N SER A 28 -15.83 -6.06 2.01
CA SER A 28 -16.43 -6.18 3.35
C SER A 28 -17.15 -7.52 3.61
N THR A 29 -17.41 -8.31 2.57
CA THR A 29 -18.13 -9.57 2.69
C THR A 29 -17.26 -10.82 2.60
N GLY A 30 -16.02 -10.67 2.08
CA GLY A 30 -15.11 -11.79 1.92
C GLY A 30 -13.90 -11.46 1.06
N TRP A 31 -13.22 -12.47 0.59
CA TRP A 31 -12.05 -12.31 -0.27
C TRP A 31 -12.03 -13.31 -1.43
N ILE A 32 -11.26 -12.96 -2.43
CA ILE A 32 -10.91 -13.81 -3.56
C ILE A 32 -9.50 -14.34 -3.37
N TYR A 33 -9.29 -15.60 -3.67
CA TYR A 33 -8.01 -16.19 -4.01
C TYR A 33 -8.05 -16.67 -5.46
N ASP A 34 -7.14 -16.20 -6.28
CA ASP A 34 -7.00 -16.60 -7.68
C ASP A 34 -5.54 -16.97 -7.98
N PRO A 35 -5.19 -18.25 -8.03
CA PRO A 35 -3.82 -18.70 -8.26
C PRO A 35 -3.29 -18.32 -9.66
N GLU A 36 -4.15 -18.05 -10.63
CA GLU A 36 -3.77 -17.58 -11.97
C GLU A 36 -3.47 -16.08 -11.99
N GLY A 37 -3.95 -15.35 -10.99
CA GLY A 37 -3.80 -13.91 -10.84
C GLY A 37 -5.09 -13.15 -11.08
N ILE A 38 -5.28 -12.08 -10.32
CA ILE A 38 -6.46 -11.22 -10.41
C ILE A 38 -6.54 -10.56 -11.79
N ASP A 39 -7.68 -10.72 -12.46
CA ASP A 39 -8.02 -9.99 -13.67
C ASP A 39 -8.52 -8.58 -13.31
N VAL A 40 -7.68 -7.57 -13.58
CA VAL A 40 -7.99 -6.17 -13.23
C VAL A 40 -9.17 -5.63 -14.04
N ALA A 41 -9.32 -6.03 -15.30
CA ALA A 41 -10.42 -5.56 -16.13
C ALA A 41 -11.76 -6.06 -15.60
N LEU A 42 -11.84 -7.36 -15.27
CA LEU A 42 -13.01 -7.96 -14.63
C LEU A 42 -13.26 -7.34 -13.23
N LEU A 43 -12.20 -7.12 -12.44
CA LEU A 43 -12.35 -6.50 -11.12
C LEU A 43 -12.94 -5.09 -11.22
N LYS A 44 -12.46 -4.27 -12.16
CA LYS A 44 -13.02 -2.94 -12.45
C LYS A 44 -14.47 -3.01 -12.90
N GLU A 45 -14.80 -3.92 -13.81
CA GLU A 45 -16.18 -4.10 -14.26
C GLU A 45 -17.10 -4.42 -13.07
N VAL A 46 -16.72 -5.37 -12.21
CA VAL A 46 -17.51 -5.75 -11.03
C VAL A 46 -17.62 -4.61 -10.02
N LYS A 47 -16.51 -3.93 -9.70
CA LYS A 47 -16.48 -2.97 -8.59
C LYS A 47 -16.85 -1.55 -9.00
N GLU A 48 -16.40 -1.07 -10.14
CA GLU A 48 -16.60 0.32 -10.58
C GLU A 48 -17.87 0.47 -11.42
N VAL A 49 -18.14 -0.47 -12.34
CA VAL A 49 -19.29 -0.39 -13.24
C VAL A 49 -20.54 -0.99 -12.60
N LYS A 50 -20.50 -2.26 -12.22
CA LYS A 50 -21.64 -2.97 -11.61
C LYS A 50 -21.87 -2.62 -10.15
N ARG A 51 -20.85 -2.10 -9.46
CA ARG A 51 -20.85 -1.84 -8.00
C ARG A 51 -21.28 -3.05 -7.18
N ALA A 52 -20.89 -4.23 -7.66
CA ALA A 52 -21.27 -5.52 -7.09
C ALA A 52 -20.23 -6.03 -6.06
N ARG A 53 -20.50 -7.18 -5.47
CA ARG A 53 -19.62 -7.88 -4.55
C ARG A 53 -18.66 -8.80 -5.30
N LEU A 54 -17.59 -9.22 -4.63
CA LEU A 54 -16.59 -10.12 -5.21
C LEU A 54 -17.13 -11.51 -5.54
N THR A 55 -18.29 -11.88 -5.03
CA THR A 55 -19.03 -13.10 -5.46
C THR A 55 -19.28 -13.10 -6.95
N GLU A 56 -19.56 -11.95 -7.58
CA GLU A 56 -19.76 -11.86 -9.03
C GLU A 56 -18.45 -12.03 -9.80
N TYR A 57 -17.33 -11.59 -9.22
CA TYR A 57 -16.02 -11.84 -9.81
C TYR A 57 -15.74 -13.35 -9.88
N ALA A 58 -15.93 -14.06 -8.76
CA ALA A 58 -15.72 -15.51 -8.71
C ALA A 58 -16.69 -16.28 -9.62
N ALA A 59 -17.92 -15.81 -9.77
CA ALA A 59 -18.88 -16.42 -10.70
C ALA A 59 -18.46 -16.26 -12.17
N ALA A 60 -17.72 -15.20 -12.50
CA ALA A 60 -17.27 -14.90 -13.86
C ALA A 60 -15.90 -15.52 -14.21
N LYS A 61 -15.09 -15.89 -13.22
CA LYS A 61 -13.73 -16.42 -13.42
C LYS A 61 -13.54 -17.74 -12.69
N SER A 62 -13.42 -18.82 -13.45
CA SER A 62 -13.40 -20.20 -12.95
C SER A 62 -12.18 -20.55 -12.08
N SER A 63 -11.05 -19.83 -12.21
CA SER A 63 -9.86 -20.00 -11.38
C SER A 63 -9.95 -19.32 -10.01
N ALA A 64 -10.92 -18.42 -9.84
CA ALA A 64 -11.09 -17.64 -8.64
C ALA A 64 -11.99 -18.33 -7.61
N GLU A 65 -11.51 -18.41 -6.38
CA GLU A 65 -12.25 -18.93 -5.23
C GLU A 65 -12.72 -17.77 -4.36
N TYR A 66 -14.02 -17.71 -4.08
CA TYR A 66 -14.57 -16.74 -3.13
C TYR A 66 -14.74 -17.37 -1.75
N HIS A 67 -14.23 -16.70 -0.75
CA HIS A 67 -14.37 -17.05 0.66
C HIS A 67 -15.17 -15.96 1.38
N ALA A 68 -16.30 -16.34 1.98
CA ALA A 68 -17.07 -15.41 2.80
C ALA A 68 -16.33 -15.11 4.11
N LYS A 69 -16.34 -13.84 4.54
CA LYS A 69 -15.66 -13.42 5.77
C LYS A 69 -16.30 -14.10 6.99
N GLN A 70 -15.46 -14.77 7.79
CA GLN A 70 -15.84 -15.37 9.07
C GLN A 70 -14.95 -14.79 10.18
N ASN A 71 -15.44 -14.83 11.42
CA ASN A 71 -14.67 -14.37 12.56
C ASN A 71 -13.47 -15.30 12.84
N GLY A 72 -12.31 -14.72 13.08
CA GLY A 72 -11.08 -15.46 13.40
C GLY A 72 -10.32 -15.99 12.19
N GLU A 73 -10.71 -15.63 10.99
CA GLU A 73 -9.94 -15.95 9.77
C GLU A 73 -9.01 -14.81 9.38
N HIS A 74 -7.82 -15.17 8.87
CA HIS A 74 -6.80 -14.22 8.43
C HIS A 74 -7.06 -13.63 7.03
N GLY A 75 -8.15 -14.03 6.38
CA GLY A 75 -8.54 -13.51 5.07
C GLY A 75 -7.44 -13.65 4.03
N VAL A 76 -7.07 -12.55 3.39
CA VAL A 76 -6.02 -12.52 2.36
C VAL A 76 -4.62 -12.80 2.92
N TRP A 77 -4.41 -12.67 4.23
CA TRP A 77 -3.10 -12.81 4.88
C TRP A 77 -2.64 -14.26 5.09
N GLN A 78 -3.54 -15.23 4.93
CA GLN A 78 -3.24 -16.65 5.10
C GLN A 78 -2.46 -17.30 3.94
N TYR A 79 -2.41 -16.65 2.78
CA TYR A 79 -1.77 -17.20 1.59
C TYR A 79 -0.27 -16.94 1.57
N LYS A 80 0.47 -17.88 0.97
CA LYS A 80 1.92 -17.72 0.75
C LYS A 80 2.16 -16.73 -0.36
N VAL A 81 2.75 -15.58 -0.01
CA VAL A 81 3.06 -14.48 -0.92
C VAL A 81 4.40 -13.84 -0.54
N ASP A 82 5.06 -13.21 -1.50
CA ASP A 82 6.29 -12.44 -1.26
C ASP A 82 5.99 -11.04 -0.75
N LEU A 83 4.91 -10.42 -1.26
CA LEU A 83 4.52 -9.04 -0.99
C LEU A 83 3.10 -8.99 -0.42
N ALA A 84 2.91 -8.20 0.64
CA ALA A 84 1.59 -7.89 1.18
C ALA A 84 1.31 -6.39 1.07
N LEU A 85 0.18 -6.03 0.45
CA LEU A 85 -0.26 -4.65 0.25
C LEU A 85 -1.60 -4.44 0.96
N PRO A 86 -1.59 -3.96 2.20
CA PRO A 86 -2.81 -3.58 2.91
C PRO A 86 -3.44 -2.32 2.29
N CYS A 87 -4.59 -2.47 1.64
CA CYS A 87 -5.23 -1.42 0.83
C CYS A 87 -6.72 -1.21 1.15
N ALA A 88 -7.22 -1.73 2.27
CA ALA A 88 -8.64 -1.65 2.61
C ALA A 88 -8.93 -0.65 3.73
N THR A 89 -8.73 -1.05 4.98
CA THR A 89 -9.18 -0.27 6.13
C THR A 89 -8.11 -0.16 7.21
N GLN A 90 -8.30 0.82 8.10
CA GLN A 90 -7.45 0.97 9.28
C GLN A 90 -7.49 -0.27 10.17
N ASN A 91 -6.33 -0.68 10.70
CA ASN A 91 -6.16 -1.81 11.60
C ASN A 91 -6.67 -3.16 11.05
N GLU A 92 -6.59 -3.36 9.74
CA GLU A 92 -7.02 -4.60 9.09
C GLU A 92 -5.99 -5.73 9.16
N LEU A 93 -4.74 -5.42 9.47
CA LEU A 93 -3.64 -6.37 9.64
C LEU A 93 -3.17 -6.31 11.08
N ASP A 94 -3.55 -7.29 11.87
CA ASP A 94 -3.20 -7.39 13.28
C ASP A 94 -1.96 -8.27 13.52
N LEU A 95 -1.61 -8.50 14.79
CA LEU A 95 -0.43 -9.28 15.15
C LEU A 95 -0.53 -10.75 14.70
N GLU A 96 -1.71 -11.37 14.76
CA GLU A 96 -1.88 -12.76 14.35
C GLU A 96 -1.78 -12.89 12.82
N ASP A 97 -2.31 -11.93 12.07
CA ASP A 97 -2.11 -11.81 10.62
C ASP A 97 -0.64 -11.64 10.26
N ALA A 98 0.08 -10.78 10.99
CA ALA A 98 1.52 -10.58 10.79
C ALA A 98 2.33 -11.86 11.06
N LYS A 99 1.97 -12.62 12.09
CA LYS A 99 2.59 -13.93 12.36
C LYS A 99 2.34 -14.92 11.21
N MET A 100 1.11 -14.94 10.68
CA MET A 100 0.76 -15.78 9.54
C MET A 100 1.56 -15.42 8.29
N LEU A 101 1.65 -14.13 7.96
CA LEU A 101 2.45 -13.63 6.83
C LEU A 101 3.93 -14.02 6.96
N VAL A 102 4.52 -13.86 8.14
CA VAL A 102 5.92 -14.23 8.40
C VAL A 102 6.12 -15.75 8.28
N ALA A 103 5.21 -16.55 8.85
CA ALA A 103 5.26 -18.01 8.74
C ALA A 103 5.16 -18.48 7.28
N ASN A 104 4.42 -17.76 6.43
CA ASN A 104 4.28 -18.02 5.00
C ASN A 104 5.42 -17.44 4.15
N GLY A 105 6.38 -16.73 4.76
CA GLY A 105 7.60 -16.26 4.10
C GLY A 105 7.46 -14.91 3.37
N VAL A 106 6.55 -14.03 3.82
CA VAL A 106 6.46 -12.66 3.28
C VAL A 106 7.79 -11.93 3.42
N THR A 107 8.22 -11.24 2.38
CA THR A 107 9.47 -10.48 2.36
C THR A 107 9.25 -8.98 2.54
N SER A 108 8.08 -8.48 2.14
CA SER A 108 7.76 -7.05 2.23
C SER A 108 6.28 -6.81 2.52
N VAL A 109 6.03 -5.78 3.34
CA VAL A 109 4.70 -5.21 3.58
C VAL A 109 4.74 -3.72 3.25
N THR A 110 3.86 -3.25 2.37
CA THR A 110 3.81 -1.84 1.95
C THR A 110 2.37 -1.34 2.04
N GLU A 111 2.14 -0.34 2.85
CA GLU A 111 0.80 0.16 3.17
C GLU A 111 0.23 1.05 2.06
N GLY A 112 -0.85 0.62 1.42
CA GLY A 112 -1.64 1.47 0.52
C GLY A 112 -2.71 2.27 1.27
N ALA A 113 -3.34 1.69 2.29
CA ALA A 113 -4.31 2.38 3.14
C ALA A 113 -3.63 3.23 4.23
N ASN A 114 -4.42 4.01 4.96
CA ASN A 114 -3.95 4.78 6.11
C ASN A 114 -3.99 3.93 7.38
N MET A 115 -2.81 3.70 7.99
CA MET A 115 -2.65 2.90 9.21
C MET A 115 -3.36 1.53 9.17
N PRO A 116 -3.20 0.74 8.11
CA PRO A 116 -3.89 -0.56 8.01
C PRO A 116 -3.28 -1.61 8.94
N THR A 117 -2.00 -1.47 9.28
CA THR A 117 -1.26 -2.40 10.14
C THR A 117 -1.23 -1.86 11.56
N THR A 118 -1.58 -2.69 12.54
CA THR A 118 -1.50 -2.29 13.95
C THR A 118 -0.05 -2.06 14.38
N LEU A 119 0.16 -1.26 15.42
CA LEU A 119 1.52 -0.95 15.90
C LEU A 119 2.28 -2.22 16.34
N GLU A 120 1.59 -3.17 16.95
CA GLU A 120 2.17 -4.44 17.38
C GLU A 120 2.58 -5.30 16.18
N ALA A 121 1.73 -5.37 15.16
CA ALA A 121 2.03 -6.06 13.90
C ALA A 121 3.23 -5.42 13.17
N THR A 122 3.26 -4.09 13.08
CA THR A 122 4.38 -3.35 12.47
C THR A 122 5.71 -3.69 13.15
N LYS A 123 5.76 -3.61 14.49
CA LYS A 123 6.97 -3.95 15.25
C LYS A 123 7.39 -5.40 15.00
N TYR A 124 6.44 -6.32 15.06
CA TYR A 124 6.72 -7.75 14.84
C TYR A 124 7.28 -8.01 13.43
N LEU A 125 6.67 -7.45 12.38
CA LEU A 125 7.14 -7.59 11.01
C LEU A 125 8.58 -7.06 10.86
N GLN A 126 8.84 -5.86 11.36
CA GLN A 126 10.16 -5.25 11.32
C GLN A 126 11.22 -6.07 12.09
N GLU A 127 10.91 -6.54 13.30
CA GLU A 127 11.79 -7.39 14.11
C GLU A 127 12.11 -8.74 13.43
N LYS A 128 11.20 -9.26 12.61
CA LYS A 128 11.39 -10.47 11.80
C LYS A 128 12.13 -10.22 10.49
N GLY A 129 12.60 -9.01 10.24
CA GLY A 129 13.35 -8.65 9.04
C GLY A 129 12.49 -8.52 7.78
N VAL A 130 11.18 -8.36 7.92
CA VAL A 130 10.31 -8.04 6.80
C VAL A 130 10.51 -6.56 6.44
N LEU A 131 10.74 -6.25 5.17
CA LEU A 131 10.82 -4.87 4.69
C LEU A 131 9.46 -4.22 4.84
N PHE A 132 9.37 -3.22 5.70
CA PHE A 132 8.10 -2.55 5.99
C PHE A 132 8.15 -1.08 5.55
N VAL A 133 7.17 -0.68 4.73
CA VAL A 133 7.02 0.72 4.30
C VAL A 133 5.64 1.23 4.71
N GLY A 134 5.63 2.14 5.67
CA GLY A 134 4.41 2.71 6.22
C GLY A 134 3.67 3.65 5.25
N GLY A 135 2.36 3.75 5.44
CA GLY A 135 1.47 4.54 4.58
C GLY A 135 1.86 6.01 4.43
N LYS A 136 2.46 6.62 5.47
CA LYS A 136 2.94 8.01 5.41
C LYS A 136 3.81 8.32 4.17
N ALA A 137 4.60 7.34 3.72
CA ALA A 137 5.42 7.44 2.51
C ALA A 137 4.81 6.67 1.33
N ALA A 138 4.37 5.43 1.57
CA ALA A 138 3.93 4.53 0.52
C ALA A 138 2.65 5.00 -0.20
N ASN A 139 1.71 5.63 0.49
CA ASN A 139 0.46 6.11 -0.10
C ASN A 139 0.43 7.61 -0.40
N ALA A 140 1.56 8.31 -0.29
CA ALA A 140 1.66 9.74 -0.55
C ALA A 140 1.31 10.15 -2.01
N GLY A 141 1.27 9.19 -2.92
CA GLY A 141 0.90 9.42 -4.32
C GLY A 141 -0.51 9.98 -4.50
N GLY A 142 -1.46 9.56 -3.67
CA GLY A 142 -2.84 10.07 -3.72
C GLY A 142 -2.91 11.57 -3.44
N VAL A 143 -2.30 12.02 -2.35
CA VAL A 143 -2.28 13.45 -1.98
C VAL A 143 -1.39 14.25 -2.94
N ALA A 144 -0.31 13.67 -3.46
CA ALA A 144 0.53 14.33 -4.48
C ALA A 144 -0.27 14.60 -5.77
N THR A 145 -1.07 13.63 -6.22
CA THR A 145 -1.94 13.81 -7.39
C THR A 145 -2.99 14.88 -7.15
N SER A 146 -3.58 14.95 -5.95
CA SER A 146 -4.50 16.04 -5.59
C SER A 146 -3.82 17.42 -5.63
N ALA A 147 -2.56 17.52 -5.19
CA ALA A 147 -1.79 18.76 -5.30
C ALA A 147 -1.50 19.15 -6.75
N LEU A 148 -1.20 18.17 -7.61
CA LEU A 148 -1.04 18.39 -9.05
C LEU A 148 -2.35 18.87 -9.70
N GLU A 149 -3.49 18.27 -9.32
CA GLU A 149 -4.81 18.69 -9.79
C GLU A 149 -5.11 20.13 -9.38
N MET A 150 -4.85 20.50 -8.12
CA MET A 150 -5.03 21.88 -7.66
C MET A 150 -4.14 22.87 -8.44
N SER A 151 -2.90 22.49 -8.74
CA SER A 151 -1.99 23.31 -9.54
C SER A 151 -2.49 23.49 -10.96
N GLN A 152 -2.89 22.40 -11.63
CA GLN A 152 -3.47 22.42 -12.96
C GLN A 152 -4.71 23.31 -13.04
N ASN A 153 -5.60 23.19 -12.06
CA ASN A 153 -6.81 24.00 -11.99
C ASN A 153 -6.50 25.50 -11.81
N SER A 154 -5.50 25.82 -10.98
CA SER A 154 -5.07 27.21 -10.75
C SER A 154 -4.46 27.83 -12.02
N GLU A 155 -3.70 27.06 -12.77
CA GLU A 155 -3.10 27.47 -14.04
C GLU A 155 -4.12 27.51 -15.18
N ARG A 156 -5.31 26.91 -15.00
CA ARG A 156 -6.35 26.74 -16.02
C ARG A 156 -5.87 25.97 -17.26
N LEU A 157 -4.98 25.01 -17.02
CA LEU A 157 -4.43 24.12 -18.03
C LEU A 157 -5.03 22.72 -17.90
N SER A 158 -4.85 21.90 -18.92
CA SER A 158 -5.14 20.47 -18.90
C SER A 158 -3.87 19.72 -19.26
N TRP A 159 -3.41 18.87 -18.35
CA TRP A 159 -2.26 17.98 -18.58
C TRP A 159 -2.74 16.63 -19.12
N THR A 160 -1.90 15.98 -19.91
CA THR A 160 -2.16 14.62 -20.36
C THR A 160 -1.96 13.63 -19.21
N PHE A 161 -2.44 12.40 -19.41
CA PHE A 161 -2.20 11.32 -18.45
C PHE A 161 -0.70 11.08 -18.25
N GLU A 162 0.07 11.07 -19.33
CA GLU A 162 1.51 10.83 -19.31
C GLU A 162 2.28 11.92 -18.55
N GLU A 163 1.86 13.17 -18.69
CA GLU A 163 2.45 14.29 -17.93
C GLU A 163 2.19 14.14 -16.43
N VAL A 164 0.98 13.79 -16.04
CA VAL A 164 0.62 13.58 -14.62
C VAL A 164 1.32 12.35 -14.04
N ASP A 165 1.31 11.23 -14.76
CA ASP A 165 1.98 9.98 -14.33
C ASP A 165 3.50 10.18 -14.20
N GLY A 166 4.12 10.91 -15.14
CA GLY A 166 5.54 11.24 -15.07
C GLY A 166 5.90 12.12 -13.87
N LYS A 167 5.09 13.14 -13.58
CA LYS A 167 5.24 13.98 -12.38
C LYS A 167 5.08 13.16 -11.10
N LEU A 168 4.04 12.33 -11.02
CA LEU A 168 3.78 11.45 -9.88
C LEU A 168 4.93 10.48 -9.65
N LYS A 169 5.44 9.84 -10.70
CA LYS A 169 6.61 8.95 -10.61
C LYS A 169 7.81 9.66 -10.00
N GLY A 170 8.15 10.85 -10.49
CA GLY A 170 9.27 11.65 -9.96
C GLY A 170 9.07 12.04 -8.49
N ILE A 171 7.84 12.36 -8.09
CA ILE A 171 7.51 12.64 -6.68
C ILE A 171 7.74 11.41 -5.81
N MET A 172 7.26 10.22 -6.23
CA MET A 172 7.40 8.99 -5.45
C MET A 172 8.86 8.52 -5.36
N GLU A 173 9.64 8.65 -6.44
CA GLU A 173 11.08 8.39 -6.43
C GLU A 173 11.82 9.33 -5.46
N THR A 174 11.45 10.61 -5.44
CA THR A 174 12.01 11.61 -4.50
C THR A 174 11.64 11.29 -3.06
N ILE A 175 10.41 10.89 -2.78
CA ILE A 175 9.99 10.46 -1.44
C ILE A 175 10.84 9.27 -0.98
N TYR A 176 10.99 8.25 -1.83
CA TYR A 176 11.81 7.08 -1.51
C TYR A 176 13.27 7.45 -1.23
N ALA A 177 13.88 8.30 -2.06
CA ALA A 177 15.24 8.79 -1.86
C ALA A 177 15.39 9.51 -0.50
N ASN A 178 14.47 10.45 -0.21
CA ASN A 178 14.51 11.24 1.02
C ASN A 178 14.39 10.36 2.28
N ILE A 179 13.45 9.41 2.31
CA ILE A 179 13.29 8.54 3.48
C ILE A 179 14.47 7.57 3.65
N SER A 180 15.02 7.06 2.52
CA SER A 180 16.20 6.19 2.53
C SER A 180 17.44 6.94 3.04
N ASP A 181 17.66 8.15 2.57
CA ASP A 181 18.79 8.97 2.97
C ASP A 181 18.69 9.41 4.43
N ALA A 182 17.49 9.77 4.89
CA ALA A 182 17.26 10.08 6.29
C ALA A 182 17.54 8.86 7.18
N ALA A 183 17.00 7.69 6.83
CA ALA A 183 17.27 6.47 7.58
C ALA A 183 18.77 6.15 7.65
N LYS A 184 19.50 6.28 6.55
CA LYS A 184 20.96 6.05 6.50
C LYS A 184 21.74 7.06 7.36
N ARG A 185 21.45 8.36 7.23
CA ARG A 185 22.14 9.41 8.00
C ARG A 185 22.02 9.24 9.51
N TYR A 186 20.91 8.72 9.98
CA TYR A 186 20.64 8.51 11.40
C TYR A 186 20.83 7.04 11.84
N ASN A 187 21.39 6.19 10.99
CA ASN A 187 21.58 4.75 11.25
C ASN A 187 20.32 4.03 11.72
N ALA A 188 19.15 4.43 11.17
CA ALA A 188 17.88 3.84 11.53
C ALA A 188 17.74 2.45 10.87
N THR A 189 17.90 1.41 11.70
CA THR A 189 17.80 0.00 11.28
C THR A 189 16.94 -0.78 12.27
N VAL A 190 16.22 -1.76 11.76
CA VAL A 190 15.41 -2.68 12.55
C VAL A 190 15.38 -4.06 11.88
N GLY A 191 15.50 -5.14 12.63
CA GLY A 191 15.50 -6.51 12.09
C GLY A 191 16.57 -6.78 11.01
N GLY A 192 17.67 -6.01 11.02
CA GLY A 192 18.73 -6.09 10.00
C GLY A 192 18.41 -5.37 8.68
N GLN A 193 17.31 -4.65 8.61
CA GLN A 193 16.84 -3.89 7.45
C GLN A 193 16.88 -2.38 7.72
N THR A 194 16.81 -1.57 6.66
CA THR A 194 16.58 -0.12 6.78
C THR A 194 15.19 0.13 7.39
N ASP A 195 15.13 0.96 8.44
CA ASP A 195 13.85 1.38 9.03
C ASP A 195 13.25 2.55 8.23
N TYR A 196 12.42 2.24 7.26
CA TYR A 196 11.72 3.24 6.45
C TYR A 196 10.63 3.99 7.22
N VAL A 197 10.12 3.45 8.32
CA VAL A 197 9.17 4.16 9.19
C VAL A 197 9.89 5.27 9.92
N ALA A 198 11.03 4.98 10.54
CA ALA A 198 11.88 5.99 11.14
C ALA A 198 12.38 7.00 10.10
N GLY A 199 12.85 6.54 8.94
CA GLY A 199 13.28 7.39 7.83
C GLY A 199 12.22 8.39 7.38
N ALA A 200 10.97 7.95 7.23
CA ALA A 200 9.86 8.82 6.86
C ALA A 200 9.53 9.87 7.95
N ASN A 201 9.59 9.47 9.22
CA ASN A 201 9.38 10.40 10.33
C ASN A 201 10.48 11.44 10.42
N ILE A 202 11.75 11.02 10.30
CA ILE A 202 12.91 11.91 10.36
C ILE A 202 12.88 12.89 9.19
N ALA A 203 12.72 12.42 7.95
CA ALA A 203 12.68 13.26 6.76
C ALA A 203 11.56 14.32 6.82
N GLY A 204 10.40 13.96 7.37
CA GLY A 204 9.32 14.92 7.60
C GLY A 204 9.64 15.94 8.70
N PHE A 205 10.24 15.48 9.80
CA PHE A 205 10.59 16.34 10.93
C PHE A 205 11.74 17.32 10.62
N GLU A 206 12.74 16.89 9.83
CA GLU A 206 13.86 17.76 9.43
C GLU A 206 13.38 19.08 8.81
N LYS A 207 12.37 19.04 7.96
CA LYS A 207 11.80 20.26 7.35
C LYS A 207 11.22 21.22 8.39
N VAL A 208 10.60 20.67 9.44
CA VAL A 208 10.08 21.48 10.57
C VAL A 208 11.22 22.08 11.36
N VAL A 209 12.24 21.28 11.66
CA VAL A 209 13.44 21.76 12.40
C VAL A 209 14.17 22.86 11.63
N GLU A 210 14.37 22.69 10.33
CA GLU A 210 15.00 23.71 9.48
C GLU A 210 14.20 25.02 9.51
N ALA A 211 12.88 24.96 9.43
CA ALA A 211 12.02 26.14 9.53
C ALA A 211 12.12 26.79 10.92
N MET A 212 12.12 25.99 11.99
CA MET A 212 12.27 26.49 13.37
C MET A 212 13.64 27.16 13.59
N LEU A 213 14.72 26.59 13.06
CA LEU A 213 16.04 27.16 13.16
C LEU A 213 16.18 28.49 12.38
N ALA A 214 15.51 28.59 11.21
CA ALA A 214 15.53 29.78 10.39
C ALA A 214 14.66 30.93 10.92
N GLN A 215 13.52 30.60 11.50
CA GLN A 215 12.48 31.58 11.89
C GLN A 215 12.39 31.79 13.41
N GLY A 216 13.03 30.95 14.18
CA GLY A 216 12.92 30.90 15.63
C GLY A 216 11.74 30.00 16.08
N VAL A 217 11.76 29.68 17.37
CA VAL A 217 10.66 28.93 18.03
C VAL A 217 9.81 29.96 18.76
N CYS A 218 8.57 30.18 18.31
CA CYS A 218 7.61 31.10 18.89
C CYS A 218 6.73 30.40 19.93
#